data_a0b4e98222e04aeb7a2f222df2f918ab
#
_entry.id   a0b4e98222e04aeb7a2f222df2f918ab
#
_cell.length_a   1.000
_cell.length_b   1.000
_cell.length_c   1.000
_cell.angle_alpha   90.00
_cell.angle_beta   90.00
_cell.angle_gamma   90.00
#
_symmetry.space_group_name_H-M   'P 1'
#
loop_
_entity.id
_entity.type
_entity.pdbx_description
1 polymer ?
#
loop_
_entity_poly.entity_id
_entity_poly.type
_entity_poly.pdbx_seq_one_letter_code
_entity_poly.pdbx_strand_id
1 'polypeptide(L)'
;NPFNDRIYQAGHYGFGTASAAALGAKFSLDQAYINGFNNVLSKIIVFAGDGAIYDIGNGPFNYALGENYDITWIIYNNEGYMNTGAQKSGATRYGCDRSTSPIGQKYGGKNTLHRRIVSQAMGISHVYAAKLSIDNPFYAIKILKEAIAYSGPSVVEFFSVCPQGHQTNDWAGPLLSRMMVESRKWQVAVRRPFHRLDISANPEPESIYPSEGRSFKRKIKREPATFYDVVSMLGQYNRHIKTHEGEDIPEIVLVNETVSLFRWLRNQYQAGYRDTMPSEEEVERIVAERYKV
;
A
#
# COMPACT_ATOMS: atom_id res chain seq x y z
N ASN A 1 -11.77 -20.78 -32.52
CA ASN A 1 -11.58 -19.50 -31.88
C ASN A 1 -10.32 -19.56 -30.99
N PRO A 2 -9.21 -18.82 -31.29
CA PRO A 2 -7.97 -18.91 -30.54
C PRO A 2 -8.12 -18.45 -29.07
N PHE A 3 -9.29 -18.00 -28.67
CA PHE A 3 -9.63 -17.64 -27.28
C PHE A 3 -10.36 -18.75 -26.52
N ASN A 4 -10.66 -19.89 -27.14
CA ASN A 4 -11.42 -20.97 -26.49
C ASN A 4 -10.59 -21.74 -25.44
N ASP A 5 -9.27 -21.67 -25.47
CA ASP A 5 -8.41 -22.39 -24.53
C ASP A 5 -8.07 -21.58 -23.27
N ARG A 6 -8.57 -20.33 -23.17
CA ARG A 6 -8.37 -19.46 -22.02
C ARG A 6 -9.71 -18.88 -21.59
N ILE A 7 -10.37 -19.58 -20.68
CA ILE A 7 -11.63 -19.08 -20.11
C ILE A 7 -11.30 -17.98 -19.11
N TYR A 8 -11.30 -16.73 -19.56
CA TYR A 8 -11.37 -15.57 -18.68
C TYR A 8 -12.84 -15.23 -18.48
N GLN A 9 -13.38 -15.56 -17.33
CA GLN A 9 -14.66 -14.99 -16.92
C GLN A 9 -14.37 -13.76 -16.06
N ALA A 10 -14.79 -12.60 -16.51
CA ALA A 10 -14.71 -11.35 -15.76
C ALA A 10 -16.08 -10.99 -15.20
N GLY A 11 -16.14 -10.73 -13.91
CA GLY A 11 -17.31 -10.19 -13.24
C GLY A 11 -17.06 -8.77 -12.75
N HIS A 12 -18.02 -7.89 -12.89
CA HIS A 12 -18.01 -6.56 -12.29
C HIS A 12 -18.97 -6.56 -11.09
N TYR A 13 -18.47 -6.13 -9.93
CA TYR A 13 -19.20 -6.23 -8.68
C TYR A 13 -19.27 -4.86 -8.01
N GLY A 14 -20.37 -4.62 -7.28
CA GLY A 14 -20.53 -3.40 -6.49
C GLY A 14 -19.48 -3.25 -5.39
N PHE A 15 -19.40 -2.07 -4.81
CA PHE A 15 -18.40 -1.74 -3.77
C PHE A 15 -18.33 -2.79 -2.66
N GLY A 16 -17.14 -3.26 -2.40
CA GLY A 16 -16.84 -4.17 -1.29
C GLY A 16 -17.29 -5.62 -1.47
N THR A 17 -18.05 -5.95 -2.52
CA THR A 17 -18.56 -7.31 -2.74
C THR A 17 -17.62 -8.20 -3.53
N ALA A 18 -16.58 -7.65 -4.17
CA ALA A 18 -15.65 -8.40 -5.02
C ALA A 18 -14.95 -9.55 -4.26
N SER A 19 -14.53 -9.32 -3.01
CA SER A 19 -13.89 -10.37 -2.20
C SER A 19 -14.87 -11.50 -1.86
N ALA A 20 -16.12 -11.19 -1.52
CA ALA A 20 -17.14 -12.20 -1.24
C ALA A 20 -17.51 -13.00 -2.48
N ALA A 21 -17.66 -12.33 -3.62
CA ALA A 21 -17.93 -12.97 -4.91
C ALA A 21 -16.77 -13.88 -5.35
N ALA A 22 -15.53 -13.41 -5.19
CA ALA A 22 -14.34 -14.20 -5.48
C ALA A 22 -14.25 -15.46 -4.59
N LEU A 23 -14.57 -15.32 -3.31
CA LEU A 23 -14.58 -16.44 -2.37
C LEU A 23 -15.62 -17.49 -2.77
N GLY A 24 -16.85 -17.06 -3.07
CA GLY A 24 -17.90 -17.96 -3.52
C GLY A 24 -17.58 -18.65 -4.85
N ALA A 25 -17.03 -17.89 -5.82
CA ALA A 25 -16.59 -18.44 -7.09
C ALA A 25 -15.44 -19.45 -6.92
N LYS A 26 -14.44 -19.12 -6.08
CA LYS A 26 -13.30 -20.03 -5.79
C LYS A 26 -13.80 -21.33 -5.15
N PHE A 27 -14.65 -21.22 -4.14
CA PHE A 27 -15.26 -22.40 -3.51
C PHE A 27 -15.98 -23.29 -4.54
N SER A 28 -16.81 -22.70 -5.40
CA SER A 28 -17.54 -23.44 -6.44
C SER A 28 -16.61 -24.12 -7.45
N LEU A 29 -15.56 -23.43 -7.88
CA LEU A 29 -14.57 -23.96 -8.83
C LEU A 29 -13.75 -25.10 -8.21
N ASP A 30 -13.38 -24.99 -6.94
CA ASP A 30 -12.66 -26.04 -6.22
C ASP A 30 -13.54 -27.27 -6.02
N GLN A 31 -14.83 -27.10 -5.68
CA GLN A 31 -15.77 -28.22 -5.60
C GLN A 31 -15.98 -28.89 -6.95
N ALA A 32 -16.06 -28.13 -8.05
CA ALA A 32 -16.16 -28.69 -9.40
C ALA A 32 -14.91 -29.51 -9.77
N TYR A 33 -13.72 -29.05 -9.38
CA TYR A 33 -12.47 -29.81 -9.55
C TYR A 33 -12.45 -31.10 -8.73
N ILE A 34 -12.76 -31.03 -7.44
CA ILE A 34 -12.78 -32.17 -6.51
C ILE A 34 -13.78 -33.24 -6.99
N ASN A 35 -14.92 -32.83 -7.51
CA ASN A 35 -15.97 -33.75 -8.00
C ASN A 35 -15.76 -34.20 -9.46
N GLY A 36 -14.65 -33.84 -10.09
CA GLY A 36 -14.31 -34.26 -11.46
C GLY A 36 -15.10 -33.56 -12.58
N PHE A 37 -15.85 -32.49 -12.27
CA PHE A 37 -16.55 -31.67 -13.26
C PHE A 37 -15.62 -30.69 -13.99
N ASN A 38 -14.45 -30.43 -13.43
CA ASN A 38 -13.43 -29.59 -14.01
C ASN A 38 -12.05 -30.22 -13.80
N ASN A 39 -11.19 -30.18 -14.81
CA ASN A 39 -9.84 -30.73 -14.77
C ASN A 39 -8.75 -29.72 -14.40
N VAL A 40 -9.12 -28.49 -14.11
CA VAL A 40 -8.17 -27.40 -13.86
C VAL A 40 -8.49 -26.73 -12.52
N LEU A 41 -7.47 -26.65 -11.66
CA LEU A 41 -7.52 -25.76 -10.50
C LEU A 41 -7.45 -24.31 -10.97
N SER A 42 -8.53 -23.59 -10.78
CA SER A 42 -8.64 -22.20 -11.25
C SER A 42 -8.15 -21.22 -10.21
N LYS A 43 -7.37 -20.24 -10.63
CA LYS A 43 -6.99 -19.11 -9.82
C LYS A 43 -7.92 -17.94 -10.08
N ILE A 44 -8.28 -17.22 -9.00
CA ILE A 44 -9.08 -16.00 -9.11
C ILE A 44 -8.19 -14.79 -8.87
N ILE A 45 -8.35 -13.78 -9.71
CA ILE A 45 -7.69 -12.48 -9.54
C ILE A 45 -8.77 -11.42 -9.28
N VAL A 46 -8.62 -10.69 -8.18
CA VAL A 46 -9.50 -9.61 -7.76
C VAL A 46 -8.78 -8.29 -7.96
N PHE A 47 -9.37 -7.39 -8.74
CA PHE A 47 -8.95 -5.99 -8.78
C PHE A 47 -9.91 -5.16 -7.92
N ALA A 48 -9.39 -4.43 -6.94
CA ALA A 48 -10.20 -3.65 -6.03
C ALA A 48 -9.50 -2.39 -5.54
N GLY A 49 -10.27 -1.34 -5.27
CA GLY A 49 -9.77 -0.14 -4.61
C GLY A 49 -9.55 -0.35 -3.12
N ASP A 50 -8.84 0.60 -2.51
CA ASP A 50 -8.57 0.59 -1.07
C ASP A 50 -9.85 0.55 -0.23
N GLY A 51 -10.86 1.38 -0.52
CA GLY A 51 -12.11 1.37 0.23
C GLY A 51 -12.86 0.04 0.18
N ALA A 52 -12.75 -0.69 -0.92
CA ALA A 52 -13.38 -2.00 -1.07
C ALA A 52 -12.74 -3.07 -0.20
N ILE A 53 -11.41 -3.02 -0.02
CA ILE A 53 -10.67 -4.03 0.76
C ILE A 53 -10.46 -3.58 2.21
N TYR A 54 -10.11 -2.32 2.41
CA TYR A 54 -9.80 -1.78 3.74
C TYR A 54 -11.03 -1.66 4.65
N ASP A 55 -12.20 -1.43 4.06
CA ASP A 55 -13.42 -1.13 4.79
C ASP A 55 -14.53 -2.15 4.51
N ILE A 56 -15.26 -1.99 3.41
CA ILE A 56 -16.53 -2.67 3.16
C ILE A 56 -16.33 -4.19 2.97
N GLY A 57 -15.34 -4.61 2.21
CA GLY A 57 -15.06 -6.02 1.90
C GLY A 57 -14.01 -6.68 2.80
N ASN A 58 -13.65 -6.06 3.92
CA ASN A 58 -12.57 -6.52 4.78
C ASN A 58 -12.82 -7.90 5.41
N GLY A 59 -14.06 -8.20 5.79
CA GLY A 59 -14.43 -9.48 6.39
C GLY A 59 -14.15 -10.68 5.47
N PRO A 60 -14.77 -10.76 4.29
CA PRO A 60 -14.51 -11.83 3.31
C PRO A 60 -13.06 -11.90 2.86
N PHE A 61 -12.37 -10.75 2.73
CA PHE A 61 -10.95 -10.69 2.40
C PHE A 61 -10.10 -11.41 3.46
N ASN A 62 -10.23 -11.04 4.74
CA ASN A 62 -9.46 -11.64 5.81
C ASN A 62 -9.79 -13.13 6.00
N TYR A 63 -11.05 -13.51 5.87
CA TYR A 63 -11.45 -14.91 5.92
C TYR A 63 -10.72 -15.73 4.85
N ALA A 64 -10.73 -15.27 3.60
CA ALA A 64 -10.07 -15.96 2.50
C ALA A 64 -8.54 -16.10 2.68
N LEU A 65 -7.90 -15.10 3.29
CA LEU A 65 -6.47 -15.17 3.63
C LEU A 65 -6.21 -16.24 4.70
N GLY A 66 -7.04 -16.29 5.74
CA GLY A 66 -6.91 -17.25 6.84
C GLY A 66 -7.13 -18.69 6.40
N GLU A 67 -8.11 -18.91 5.52
CA GLU A 67 -8.49 -20.23 4.98
C GLU A 67 -7.64 -20.70 3.79
N ASN A 68 -6.58 -19.96 3.46
CA ASN A 68 -5.62 -20.31 2.40
C ASN A 68 -6.23 -20.48 0.99
N TYR A 69 -7.26 -19.70 0.65
CA TYR A 69 -7.84 -19.74 -0.70
C TYR A 69 -6.88 -19.18 -1.74
N ASP A 70 -6.72 -19.88 -2.87
CA ASP A 70 -5.88 -19.44 -3.98
C ASP A 70 -6.55 -18.30 -4.78
N ILE A 71 -6.53 -17.11 -4.18
CA ILE A 71 -7.04 -15.86 -4.73
C ILE A 71 -5.93 -14.82 -4.66
N THR A 72 -5.74 -14.08 -5.74
CA THR A 72 -4.81 -12.93 -5.79
C THR A 72 -5.57 -11.63 -5.78
N TRP A 73 -5.38 -10.80 -4.76
CA TRP A 73 -5.91 -9.44 -4.70
C TRP A 73 -4.88 -8.45 -5.21
N ILE A 74 -5.26 -7.67 -6.20
CA ILE A 74 -4.53 -6.51 -6.71
C ILE A 74 -5.28 -5.27 -6.26
N ILE A 75 -4.70 -4.55 -5.30
CA ILE A 75 -5.32 -3.39 -4.67
C ILE A 75 -4.70 -2.13 -5.26
N TYR A 76 -5.51 -1.29 -5.91
CA TYR A 76 -5.09 0.06 -6.26
C TYR A 76 -5.49 1.01 -5.13
N ASN A 77 -4.49 1.47 -4.39
CA ASN A 77 -4.68 2.34 -3.24
C ASN A 77 -4.47 3.81 -3.64
N ASN A 78 -5.55 4.54 -3.75
CA ASN A 78 -5.56 5.98 -3.99
C ASN A 78 -5.98 6.80 -2.76
N GLU A 79 -5.97 6.17 -1.59
CA GLU A 79 -6.20 6.79 -0.29
C GLU A 79 -7.60 7.38 -0.11
N GLY A 80 -8.63 6.81 -0.77
CA GLY A 80 -10.01 7.27 -0.58
C GLY A 80 -11.04 6.67 -1.54
N TYR A 81 -12.32 7.00 -1.31
CA TYR A 81 -13.43 6.73 -2.24
C TYR A 81 -13.50 7.88 -3.24
N MET A 82 -12.76 7.79 -4.34
CA MET A 82 -12.52 8.92 -5.23
C MET A 82 -13.72 9.23 -6.12
N ASN A 83 -14.32 8.20 -6.75
CA ASN A 83 -15.38 8.38 -7.73
C ASN A 83 -16.64 9.03 -7.16
N THR A 84 -16.95 8.78 -5.90
CA THR A 84 -18.16 9.29 -5.23
C THR A 84 -17.98 10.67 -4.61
N GLY A 85 -16.83 11.30 -4.75
CA GLY A 85 -16.53 12.64 -4.24
C GLY A 85 -15.43 12.70 -3.16
N ALA A 86 -14.44 11.84 -3.29
CA ALA A 86 -13.24 11.84 -2.46
C ALA A 86 -13.51 11.72 -0.94
N GLN A 87 -14.38 10.79 -0.55
CA GLN A 87 -14.57 10.47 0.87
C GLN A 87 -13.34 9.74 1.44
N LYS A 88 -13.15 9.85 2.75
CA LYS A 88 -12.09 9.10 3.44
C LYS A 88 -12.37 7.59 3.41
N SER A 89 -11.34 6.81 3.17
CA SER A 89 -11.30 5.36 3.39
C SER A 89 -10.43 5.01 4.60
N GLY A 90 -10.37 3.73 4.93
CA GLY A 90 -9.40 3.21 5.90
C GLY A 90 -7.95 3.47 5.49
N ALA A 91 -7.66 3.57 4.18
CA ALA A 91 -6.33 3.86 3.66
C ALA A 91 -5.95 5.34 3.68
N THR A 92 -6.92 6.24 3.80
CA THR A 92 -6.67 7.69 3.86
C THR A 92 -5.73 8.01 5.02
N ARG A 93 -4.71 8.81 4.75
CA ARG A 93 -3.70 9.16 5.75
C ARG A 93 -4.18 10.22 6.71
N TYR A 94 -3.47 10.32 7.84
CA TYR A 94 -3.71 11.34 8.84
C TYR A 94 -3.57 12.74 8.23
N GLY A 95 -4.44 13.66 8.61
CA GLY A 95 -4.43 15.05 8.15
C GLY A 95 -4.92 15.29 6.71
N CYS A 96 -5.28 14.24 5.94
CA CYS A 96 -5.80 14.43 4.60
C CYS A 96 -7.17 15.12 4.61
N ASP A 97 -7.31 16.10 3.72
CA ASP A 97 -8.58 16.72 3.38
C ASP A 97 -9.43 15.77 2.53
N ARG A 98 -10.59 15.42 3.02
CA ARG A 98 -11.58 14.57 2.32
C ARG A 98 -12.98 15.10 2.59
N SER A 99 -13.91 14.87 1.70
CA SER A 99 -15.29 15.36 1.84
C SER A 99 -15.96 14.92 3.16
N THR A 100 -15.57 13.77 3.70
CA THR A 100 -16.06 13.27 5.00
C THR A 100 -15.11 13.53 6.17
N SER A 101 -14.02 14.20 5.95
CA SER A 101 -13.08 14.69 6.98
C SER A 101 -12.37 15.95 6.48
N PRO A 102 -13.11 17.07 6.35
CA PRO A 102 -12.57 18.30 5.78
C PRO A 102 -11.58 18.96 6.71
N ILE A 103 -10.67 19.75 6.14
CA ILE A 103 -9.81 20.67 6.86
C ILE A 103 -10.53 22.01 6.99
N GLY A 104 -10.52 22.60 8.18
CA GLY A 104 -11.10 23.89 8.50
C GLY A 104 -10.67 24.35 9.88
N GLN A 105 -11.21 25.48 10.37
CA GLN A 105 -10.83 26.05 11.66
C GLN A 105 -11.01 25.08 12.86
N LYS A 106 -11.97 24.15 12.78
CA LYS A 106 -12.27 23.19 13.85
C LYS A 106 -11.76 21.77 13.56
N TYR A 107 -11.42 21.46 12.32
CA TYR A 107 -11.13 20.10 11.87
C TYR A 107 -9.83 20.09 11.08
N GLY A 108 -8.88 19.28 11.50
CA GLY A 108 -7.57 19.12 10.85
C GLY A 108 -7.52 17.98 9.81
N GLY A 109 -8.60 17.72 9.09
CA GLY A 109 -8.65 16.59 8.17
C GLY A 109 -8.93 15.28 8.89
N LYS A 110 -8.50 14.16 8.31
CA LYS A 110 -8.65 12.86 8.95
C LYS A 110 -7.80 12.77 10.22
N ASN A 111 -8.44 12.50 11.35
CA ASN A 111 -7.83 12.50 12.68
C ASN A 111 -7.42 11.11 13.20
N THR A 112 -7.45 10.08 12.33
CA THR A 112 -7.04 8.72 12.66
C THR A 112 -5.98 8.24 11.68
N LEU A 113 -5.08 7.39 12.16
CA LEU A 113 -4.08 6.75 11.30
C LEU A 113 -4.74 5.84 10.27
N HIS A 114 -4.10 5.68 9.13
CA HIS A 114 -4.55 4.75 8.11
C HIS A 114 -4.38 3.30 8.55
N ARG A 115 -5.29 2.45 8.10
CA ARG A 115 -5.15 1.00 8.26
C ARG A 115 -4.00 0.48 7.41
N ARG A 116 -3.45 -0.67 7.81
CA ARG A 116 -2.30 -1.30 7.14
C ARG A 116 -2.64 -2.73 6.77
N ILE A 117 -3.60 -2.90 5.86
CA ILE A 117 -4.15 -4.20 5.48
C ILE A 117 -3.08 -5.14 4.93
N VAL A 118 -2.20 -4.65 4.05
CA VAL A 118 -1.12 -5.49 3.51
C VAL A 118 -0.11 -5.87 4.59
N SER A 119 0.15 -4.98 5.56
CA SER A 119 1.01 -5.33 6.71
C SER A 119 0.37 -6.40 7.61
N GLN A 120 -0.96 -6.41 7.74
CA GLN A 120 -1.69 -7.48 8.43
C GLN A 120 -1.55 -8.80 7.64
N ALA A 121 -1.74 -8.76 6.32
CA ALA A 121 -1.52 -9.93 5.46
C ALA A 121 -0.07 -10.44 5.55
N MET A 122 0.93 -9.55 5.65
CA MET A 122 2.32 -9.92 5.89
C MET A 122 2.55 -10.63 7.24
N GLY A 123 1.65 -10.49 8.19
CA GLY A 123 1.65 -11.21 9.47
C GLY A 123 1.26 -12.68 9.34
N ILE A 124 0.61 -13.08 8.25
CA ILE A 124 0.15 -14.44 8.02
C ILE A 124 1.22 -15.18 7.21
N SER A 125 1.81 -16.23 7.76
CA SER A 125 3.04 -16.85 7.24
C SER A 125 2.88 -17.48 5.84
N HIS A 126 1.71 -17.99 5.50
CA HIS A 126 1.42 -18.62 4.21
C HIS A 126 0.91 -17.64 3.14
N VAL A 127 0.72 -16.37 3.45
CA VAL A 127 0.25 -15.36 2.49
C VAL A 127 1.42 -14.73 1.76
N TYR A 128 1.32 -14.63 0.44
CA TYR A 128 2.20 -13.77 -0.36
C TYR A 128 1.68 -12.33 -0.27
N ALA A 129 2.45 -11.42 0.28
CA ALA A 129 2.01 -10.04 0.45
C ALA A 129 3.06 -9.04 -0.05
N ALA A 130 2.64 -8.07 -0.87
CA ALA A 130 3.53 -7.07 -1.42
C ALA A 130 2.89 -5.68 -1.45
N LYS A 131 3.70 -4.67 -1.16
CA LYS A 131 3.42 -3.25 -1.44
C LYS A 131 4.37 -2.80 -2.52
N LEU A 132 3.84 -2.29 -3.61
CA LEU A 132 4.59 -1.93 -4.80
C LEU A 132 4.28 -0.49 -5.23
N SER A 133 5.12 0.02 -6.11
CA SER A 133 4.94 1.33 -6.73
C SER A 133 5.28 1.25 -8.21
N ILE A 134 4.65 2.08 -9.02
CA ILE A 134 4.94 2.19 -10.46
C ILE A 134 6.25 2.94 -10.74
N ASP A 135 6.94 3.45 -9.73
CA ASP A 135 8.24 4.10 -9.90
C ASP A 135 9.32 3.16 -10.45
N ASN A 136 9.17 1.86 -10.18
CA ASN A 136 9.99 0.79 -10.75
C ASN A 136 9.09 -0.31 -11.37
N PRO A 137 8.59 -0.10 -12.59
CA PRO A 137 7.61 -0.99 -13.21
C PRO A 137 8.16 -2.39 -13.48
N PHE A 138 9.45 -2.53 -13.81
CA PHE A 138 10.05 -3.85 -14.06
C PHE A 138 10.08 -4.71 -12.80
N TYR A 139 10.44 -4.10 -11.66
CA TYR A 139 10.39 -4.77 -10.37
C TYR A 139 8.94 -5.13 -10.00
N ALA A 140 8.02 -4.18 -10.16
CA ALA A 140 6.62 -4.39 -9.86
C ALA A 140 6.00 -5.54 -10.68
N ILE A 141 6.28 -5.60 -11.98
CA ILE A 141 5.83 -6.70 -12.86
C ILE A 141 6.42 -8.03 -12.41
N LYS A 142 7.71 -8.06 -12.05
CA LYS A 142 8.35 -9.29 -11.54
C LYS A 142 7.63 -9.81 -10.31
N ILE A 143 7.42 -8.97 -9.30
CA ILE A 143 6.76 -9.35 -8.05
C ILE A 143 5.30 -9.75 -8.28
N LEU A 144 4.59 -9.03 -9.15
CA LEU A 144 3.21 -9.37 -9.49
C LEU A 144 3.10 -10.75 -10.15
N LYS A 145 4.03 -11.07 -11.07
CA LYS A 145 4.10 -12.41 -11.68
C LYS A 145 4.36 -13.51 -10.64
N GLU A 146 5.27 -13.28 -9.70
CA GLU A 146 5.53 -14.20 -8.59
C GLU A 146 4.26 -14.40 -7.74
N ALA A 147 3.56 -13.33 -7.40
CA ALA A 147 2.32 -13.38 -6.61
C ALA A 147 1.19 -14.15 -7.32
N ILE A 148 1.04 -13.95 -8.63
CA ILE A 148 0.03 -14.65 -9.43
C ILE A 148 0.39 -16.14 -9.58
N ALA A 149 1.67 -16.46 -9.69
CA ALA A 149 2.13 -17.85 -9.83
C ALA A 149 2.08 -18.64 -8.51
N TYR A 150 2.00 -17.98 -7.37
CA TYR A 150 1.93 -18.63 -6.07
C TYR A 150 0.58 -19.33 -5.88
N SER A 151 0.58 -20.62 -5.51
CA SER A 151 -0.63 -21.41 -5.23
C SER A 151 -1.08 -21.18 -3.79
N GLY A 152 -1.80 -20.10 -3.55
CA GLY A 152 -2.31 -19.67 -2.25
C GLY A 152 -2.72 -18.20 -2.29
N PRO A 153 -3.18 -17.65 -1.16
CA PRO A 153 -3.63 -16.26 -1.10
C PRO A 153 -2.47 -15.28 -1.34
N SER A 154 -2.70 -14.34 -2.24
CA SER A 154 -1.74 -13.31 -2.58
C SER A 154 -2.36 -11.93 -2.50
N VAL A 155 -1.66 -10.98 -1.92
CA VAL A 155 -2.10 -9.59 -1.79
C VAL A 155 -1.02 -8.66 -2.34
N VAL A 156 -1.34 -7.92 -3.38
CA VAL A 156 -0.42 -6.96 -4.01
C VAL A 156 -1.07 -5.59 -4.05
N GLU A 157 -0.50 -4.64 -3.33
CA GLU A 157 -1.01 -3.29 -3.23
C GLU A 157 -0.11 -2.31 -3.98
N PHE A 158 -0.72 -1.49 -4.82
CA PHE A 158 -0.06 -0.41 -5.54
C PHE A 158 -0.54 0.94 -5.03
N PHE A 159 0.42 1.85 -4.78
CA PHE A 159 0.08 3.26 -4.68
C PHE A 159 -0.40 3.76 -6.04
N SER A 160 -1.59 4.32 -6.07
CA SER A 160 -2.23 4.82 -7.29
C SER A 160 -2.60 6.28 -7.12
N VAL A 161 -1.95 7.16 -7.90
CA VAL A 161 -2.28 8.58 -7.87
C VAL A 161 -3.64 8.80 -8.52
N CYS A 162 -4.53 9.47 -7.79
CA CYS A 162 -5.78 10.00 -8.33
C CYS A 162 -5.67 11.52 -8.40
N PRO A 163 -5.59 12.15 -9.60
CA PRO A 163 -5.40 13.59 -9.72
C PRO A 163 -6.45 14.40 -8.97
N GLN A 164 -7.71 14.03 -9.09
CA GLN A 164 -8.81 14.70 -8.38
C GLN A 164 -8.74 14.53 -6.85
N GLY A 165 -8.53 13.30 -6.39
CA GLY A 165 -8.49 13.01 -4.96
C GLY A 165 -7.23 13.52 -4.26
N HIS A 166 -6.10 13.45 -4.92
CA HIS A 166 -4.83 14.00 -4.42
C HIS A 166 -4.68 15.49 -4.75
N GLN A 167 -5.61 16.06 -5.54
CA GLN A 167 -5.60 17.47 -5.97
C GLN A 167 -4.27 17.85 -6.63
N THR A 168 -3.84 17.06 -7.59
CA THR A 168 -2.57 17.21 -8.31
C THR A 168 -2.79 17.18 -9.83
N ASN A 169 -1.77 17.55 -10.59
CA ASN A 169 -1.85 17.51 -12.05
C ASN A 169 -1.85 16.07 -12.59
N ASP A 170 -2.53 15.82 -13.70
CA ASP A 170 -2.68 14.48 -14.30
C ASP A 170 -1.34 13.83 -14.65
N TRP A 171 -0.36 14.62 -15.08
CA TRP A 171 1.00 14.15 -15.43
C TRP A 171 1.87 13.80 -14.21
N ALA A 172 1.45 14.17 -12.99
CA ALA A 172 2.28 14.04 -11.80
C ALA A 172 2.37 12.59 -11.29
N GLY A 173 1.57 11.67 -11.80
CA GLY A 173 1.48 10.29 -11.31
C GLY A 173 2.83 9.57 -11.14
N PRO A 174 3.67 9.45 -12.19
CA PRO A 174 4.97 8.79 -12.08
C PRO A 174 5.94 9.51 -11.15
N LEU A 175 5.94 10.85 -11.17
CA LEU A 175 6.78 11.66 -10.29
C LEU A 175 6.40 11.48 -8.83
N LEU A 176 5.11 11.63 -8.51
CA LEU A 176 4.61 11.43 -7.14
C LEU A 176 4.86 10.00 -6.64
N SER A 177 4.65 8.99 -7.47
CA SER A 177 4.94 7.61 -7.11
C SER A 177 6.41 7.42 -6.72
N ARG A 178 7.33 8.06 -7.44
CA ARG A 178 8.76 8.07 -7.11
C ARG A 178 9.01 8.79 -5.78
N MET A 179 8.50 10.00 -5.63
CA MET A 179 8.69 10.82 -4.43
C MET A 179 8.12 10.13 -3.19
N MET A 180 6.98 9.45 -3.31
CA MET A 180 6.37 8.66 -2.23
C MET A 180 7.30 7.56 -1.74
N VAL A 181 8.03 6.90 -2.63
CA VAL A 181 9.01 5.86 -2.27
C VAL A 181 10.29 6.47 -1.69
N GLU A 182 10.82 7.52 -2.32
CA GLU A 182 12.04 8.21 -1.86
C GLU A 182 11.88 8.81 -0.47
N SER A 183 10.72 9.42 -0.19
CA SER A 183 10.38 10.00 1.12
C SER A 183 10.00 8.97 2.18
N ARG A 184 9.92 7.69 1.83
CA ARG A 184 9.41 6.63 2.70
C ARG A 184 7.92 6.78 3.10
N LYS A 185 7.20 7.72 2.50
CA LYS A 185 5.74 7.82 2.69
C LYS A 185 5.03 6.58 2.15
N TRP A 186 5.54 6.01 1.05
CA TRP A 186 5.16 4.69 0.55
C TRP A 186 6.37 3.77 0.55
N GLN A 187 6.26 2.64 1.23
CA GLN A 187 7.32 1.66 1.28
C GLN A 187 7.05 0.51 0.33
N VAL A 188 8.03 0.17 -0.45
CA VAL A 188 8.04 -1.07 -1.22
C VAL A 188 8.47 -2.20 -0.29
N ALA A 189 7.63 -3.20 -0.16
CA ALA A 189 7.86 -4.32 0.73
C ALA A 189 7.27 -5.60 0.12
N VAL A 190 8.00 -6.70 0.23
CA VAL A 190 7.55 -8.01 -0.26
C VAL A 190 7.79 -9.04 0.82
N ARG A 191 6.75 -9.78 1.17
CA ARG A 191 6.87 -10.97 1.99
C ARG A 191 6.39 -12.17 1.19
N ARG A 192 7.32 -13.04 0.88
CA ARG A 192 7.02 -14.34 0.32
C ARG A 192 6.57 -15.30 1.41
N PRO A 193 5.70 -16.26 1.11
CA PRO A 193 5.26 -17.24 2.11
C PRO A 193 6.44 -17.90 2.81
N PHE A 194 6.38 -17.93 4.15
CA PHE A 194 7.40 -18.49 5.04
C PHE A 194 8.80 -17.85 4.95
N HIS A 195 8.95 -16.73 4.22
CA HIS A 195 10.21 -16.00 4.13
C HIS A 195 10.18 -14.72 4.97
N ARG A 196 11.36 -14.11 5.12
CA ARG A 196 11.52 -12.81 5.76
C ARG A 196 10.98 -11.69 4.87
N LEU A 197 10.65 -10.57 5.50
CA LEU A 197 10.25 -9.36 4.79
C LEU A 197 11.41 -8.80 3.98
N ASP A 198 11.17 -8.54 2.70
CA ASP A 198 12.12 -7.91 1.78
C ASP A 198 11.69 -6.46 1.54
N ILE A 199 12.54 -5.53 1.95
CA ILE A 199 12.38 -4.08 1.74
C ILE A 199 13.51 -3.49 0.89
N SER A 200 14.33 -4.34 0.28
CA SER A 200 15.54 -3.96 -0.44
C SER A 200 15.30 -3.11 -1.69
N ALA A 201 14.09 -3.12 -2.23
CA ALA A 201 13.74 -2.31 -3.40
C ALA A 201 13.52 -0.83 -3.11
N ASN A 202 13.50 -0.43 -1.82
CA ASN A 202 13.44 0.99 -1.49
C ASN A 202 14.79 1.66 -1.78
N PRO A 203 14.79 2.87 -2.35
CA PRO A 203 16.02 3.61 -2.54
C PRO A 203 16.62 3.96 -1.18
N GLU A 204 17.94 3.82 -1.05
CA GLU A 204 18.67 4.32 0.11
C GLU A 204 19.28 5.67 -0.24
N PRO A 205 19.04 6.71 0.55
CA PRO A 205 19.85 7.90 0.52
C PRO A 205 21.26 7.50 1.02
N GLU A 206 22.30 7.88 0.28
CA GLU A 206 23.70 7.52 0.61
C GLU A 206 24.13 7.92 2.03
N SER A 207 23.38 8.82 2.70
CA SER A 207 23.67 9.35 4.03
C SER A 207 23.06 8.60 5.21
N ILE A 208 22.14 7.65 5.01
CA ILE A 208 21.33 7.11 6.12
C ILE A 208 21.70 5.66 6.48
N TYR A 209 22.20 4.86 5.56
CA TYR A 209 22.61 3.47 5.84
C TYR A 209 23.89 3.11 5.08
N PRO A 210 25.00 2.83 5.78
CA PRO A 210 26.15 2.19 5.15
C PRO A 210 25.72 0.79 4.67
N SER A 211 25.86 0.54 3.40
CA SER A 211 25.46 -0.70 2.77
C SER A 211 26.59 -1.70 2.73
N GLU A 212 26.57 -2.67 3.62
CA GLU A 212 27.26 -3.93 3.40
C GLU A 212 26.21 -4.99 3.00
N GLY A 213 26.09 -5.27 1.73
CA GLY A 213 25.25 -6.33 1.22
C GLY A 213 24.73 -6.07 -0.20
N ARG A 214 24.93 -7.04 -1.08
CA ARG A 214 24.47 -7.02 -2.47
C ARG A 214 22.94 -7.05 -2.55
N SER A 215 22.30 -5.91 -2.46
CA SER A 215 20.90 -5.75 -2.82
C SER A 215 20.78 -4.87 -4.06
N PHE A 216 19.69 -5.00 -4.81
CA PHE A 216 19.33 -4.12 -5.92
C PHE A 216 18.99 -2.71 -5.42
N LYS A 217 19.95 -2.08 -4.74
CA LYS A 217 19.79 -0.73 -4.20
C LYS A 217 19.95 0.26 -5.33
N ARG A 218 18.88 0.97 -5.63
CA ARG A 218 18.88 2.04 -6.60
C ARG A 218 19.61 3.23 -6.02
N LYS A 219 20.77 3.59 -6.59
CA LYS A 219 21.45 4.83 -6.24
C LYS A 219 20.61 6.02 -6.70
N ILE A 220 20.30 6.89 -5.78
CA ILE A 220 19.66 8.16 -6.08
C ILE A 220 20.78 9.14 -6.45
N LYS A 221 20.77 9.63 -7.71
CA LYS A 221 21.78 10.58 -8.22
C LYS A 221 21.55 12.03 -7.78
N ARG A 222 20.45 12.31 -7.08
CA ARG A 222 20.07 13.62 -6.55
C ARG A 222 19.61 13.45 -5.11
N GLU A 223 19.47 14.52 -4.40
CA GLU A 223 18.83 14.45 -3.08
C GLU A 223 17.46 13.79 -3.17
N PRO A 224 17.19 12.79 -2.33
CA PRO A 224 15.88 12.13 -2.31
C PRO A 224 14.83 13.12 -1.85
N ALA A 225 13.61 12.98 -2.40
CA ALA A 225 12.48 13.76 -1.96
C ALA A 225 12.20 13.50 -0.47
N THR A 226 12.04 14.56 0.28
CA THR A 226 11.65 14.50 1.68
C THR A 226 10.15 14.22 1.81
N PHE A 227 9.71 13.87 3.01
CA PHE A 227 8.28 13.75 3.30
C PHE A 227 7.55 15.07 3.07
N TYR A 228 8.17 16.20 3.41
CA TYR A 228 7.65 17.53 3.16
C TYR A 228 7.44 17.84 1.69
N ASP A 229 8.42 17.50 0.83
CA ASP A 229 8.30 17.70 -0.61
C ASP A 229 7.08 16.98 -1.18
N VAL A 230 6.86 15.73 -0.75
CA VAL A 230 5.69 14.95 -1.19
C VAL A 230 4.39 15.56 -0.71
N VAL A 231 4.33 15.93 0.57
CA VAL A 231 3.11 16.48 1.15
C VAL A 231 2.76 17.82 0.54
N SER A 232 3.77 18.66 0.22
CA SER A 232 3.58 19.95 -0.45
C SER A 232 3.04 19.80 -1.88
N MET A 233 3.39 18.72 -2.59
CA MET A 233 2.86 18.45 -3.93
C MET A 233 1.46 17.82 -3.93
N LEU A 234 1.01 17.28 -2.80
CA LEU A 234 -0.30 16.68 -2.66
C LEU A 234 -1.31 17.74 -2.21
N GLY A 235 -2.08 18.29 -3.12
CA GLY A 235 -3.06 19.34 -2.85
C GLY A 235 -4.08 19.00 -1.77
N GLN A 236 -4.23 17.73 -1.41
CA GLN A 236 -5.04 17.27 -0.29
C GLN A 236 -4.61 17.82 1.08
N TYR A 237 -3.44 18.44 1.17
CA TYR A 237 -2.94 19.13 2.38
C TYR A 237 -2.95 20.66 2.26
N ASN A 238 -3.28 21.21 1.07
CA ASN A 238 -3.21 22.65 0.81
C ASN A 238 -4.07 23.50 1.76
N ARG A 239 -5.16 22.94 2.30
CA ARG A 239 -5.99 23.67 3.26
C ARG A 239 -5.31 23.86 4.59
N HIS A 240 -4.38 23.01 5.00
CA HIS A 240 -3.56 23.24 6.18
C HIS A 240 -2.75 24.53 6.01
N ILE A 241 -2.08 24.67 4.86
CA ILE A 241 -1.26 25.84 4.54
C ILE A 241 -2.11 27.11 4.51
N LYS A 242 -3.29 27.07 3.87
CA LYS A 242 -4.19 28.23 3.77
C LYS A 242 -4.85 28.62 5.10
N THR A 243 -5.18 27.64 5.94
CA THR A 243 -5.89 27.88 7.21
C THR A 243 -4.98 28.49 8.26
N HIS A 244 -3.65 28.33 8.12
CA HIS A 244 -2.65 28.83 9.07
C HIS A 244 -1.86 30.03 8.51
N GLU A 245 -2.47 30.85 7.63
CA GLU A 245 -1.94 32.12 7.13
C GLU A 245 -0.47 32.07 6.65
N GLY A 246 -0.11 31.00 5.94
CA GLY A 246 1.24 30.83 5.40
C GLY A 246 2.19 30.03 6.30
N GLU A 247 1.72 29.51 7.41
CA GLU A 247 2.47 28.50 8.13
C GLU A 247 2.57 27.20 7.31
N ASP A 248 3.66 26.50 7.51
CA ASP A 248 3.90 25.19 6.92
C ASP A 248 2.84 24.16 7.34
N ILE A 249 2.81 23.05 6.63
CA ILE A 249 1.94 21.92 7.01
C ILE A 249 2.16 21.58 8.46
N PRO A 250 1.08 21.49 9.28
CA PRO A 250 1.22 21.30 10.71
C PRO A 250 2.15 20.14 11.05
N GLU A 251 3.14 20.41 11.89
CA GLU A 251 4.14 19.47 12.36
C GLU A 251 3.50 18.15 12.83
N ILE A 252 2.34 18.23 13.50
CA ILE A 252 1.59 17.07 13.97
C ILE A 252 1.20 16.11 12.83
N VAL A 253 0.96 16.60 11.60
CA VAL A 253 0.66 15.76 10.44
C VAL A 253 1.90 14.99 10.02
N LEU A 254 3.04 15.68 9.96
CA LEU A 254 4.33 15.10 9.60
C LEU A 254 4.79 14.09 10.64
N VAL A 255 4.73 14.46 11.92
CA VAL A 255 5.14 13.62 13.05
C VAL A 255 4.28 12.35 13.13
N ASN A 256 2.95 12.46 13.06
CA ASN A 256 2.07 11.28 13.16
C ASN A 256 2.29 10.28 12.03
N GLU A 257 2.47 10.75 10.79
CA GLU A 257 2.78 9.85 9.66
C GLU A 257 4.14 9.19 9.84
N THR A 258 5.13 9.92 10.29
CA THR A 258 6.49 9.42 10.52
C THR A 258 6.54 8.42 11.68
N VAL A 259 5.95 8.75 12.83
CA VAL A 259 5.87 7.82 13.98
C VAL A 259 5.09 6.56 13.61
N SER A 260 4.01 6.69 12.85
CA SER A 260 3.25 5.56 12.34
C SER A 260 4.10 4.64 11.45
N LEU A 261 4.97 5.22 10.62
CA LEU A 261 5.90 4.51 9.77
C LEU A 261 6.92 3.73 10.58
N PHE A 262 7.58 4.40 11.54
CA PHE A 262 8.61 3.77 12.38
C PHE A 262 8.02 2.68 13.29
N ARG A 263 6.84 2.88 13.87
CA ARG A 263 6.13 1.82 14.62
C ARG A 263 5.86 0.59 13.76
N TRP A 264 5.44 0.79 12.52
CA TRP A 264 5.23 -0.34 11.61
C TRP A 264 6.54 -1.06 11.28
N LEU A 265 7.61 -0.35 10.95
CA LEU A 265 8.93 -0.93 10.73
C LEU A 265 9.39 -1.71 11.96
N ARG A 266 9.30 -1.11 13.15
CA ARG A 266 9.65 -1.76 14.42
C ARG A 266 8.87 -3.06 14.63
N ASN A 267 7.56 -3.05 14.43
CA ASN A 267 6.73 -4.25 14.58
C ASN A 267 7.13 -5.35 13.58
N GLN A 268 7.45 -5.00 12.35
CA GLN A 268 7.94 -5.95 11.35
C GLN A 268 9.31 -6.53 11.74
N TYR A 269 10.17 -5.72 12.31
CA TYR A 269 11.48 -6.15 12.79
C TYR A 269 11.39 -7.03 14.05
N GLN A 270 10.57 -6.69 15.01
CA GLN A 270 10.37 -7.49 16.23
C GLN A 270 9.86 -8.90 15.93
N ALA A 271 9.11 -9.06 14.84
CA ALA A 271 8.63 -10.36 14.36
C ALA A 271 9.73 -11.27 13.77
N GLY A 272 11.01 -10.80 13.63
CA GLY A 272 12.08 -11.65 13.10
C GLY A 272 13.43 -11.01 12.81
N TYR A 273 13.65 -9.73 13.16
CA TYR A 273 14.84 -8.99 12.73
C TYR A 273 15.51 -8.23 13.88
N ARG A 274 16.02 -8.93 14.89
CA ARG A 274 16.55 -8.30 16.10
C ARG A 274 17.86 -7.53 15.94
N ASP A 275 18.64 -7.75 14.87
CA ASP A 275 20.05 -7.34 14.86
C ASP A 275 20.37 -6.03 14.11
N THR A 276 19.37 -5.32 13.58
CA THR A 276 19.63 -4.13 12.75
C THR A 276 18.66 -2.97 12.95
N MET A 277 17.89 -2.94 14.01
CA MET A 277 16.97 -1.84 14.28
C MET A 277 17.64 -0.69 15.04
N PRO A 278 17.48 0.56 14.58
CA PRO A 278 17.84 1.70 15.39
C PRO A 278 17.01 1.74 16.69
N SER A 279 17.61 2.23 17.77
CA SER A 279 16.92 2.47 19.04
C SER A 279 15.82 3.52 18.88
N GLU A 280 14.91 3.62 19.87
CA GLU A 280 13.90 4.69 19.85
C GLU A 280 14.54 6.08 19.78
N GLU A 281 15.60 6.31 20.55
CA GLU A 281 16.37 7.56 20.55
C GLU A 281 17.03 7.83 19.19
N GLU A 282 17.52 6.82 18.53
CA GLU A 282 18.11 6.94 17.20
C GLU A 282 17.05 7.22 16.12
N VAL A 283 15.86 6.64 16.25
CA VAL A 283 14.70 6.94 15.41
C VAL A 283 14.25 8.39 15.61
N GLU A 284 14.13 8.86 16.86
CA GLU A 284 13.80 10.23 17.17
C GLU A 284 14.84 11.22 16.64
N ARG A 285 16.13 10.89 16.78
CA ARG A 285 17.22 11.69 16.21
C ARG A 285 17.13 11.76 14.68
N ILE A 286 16.93 10.63 14.00
CA ILE A 286 16.80 10.57 12.54
C ILE A 286 15.57 11.41 12.09
N VAL A 287 14.48 11.35 12.83
CA VAL A 287 13.29 12.16 12.58
C VAL A 287 13.62 13.64 12.74
N ALA A 288 14.22 14.04 13.86
CA ALA A 288 14.58 15.42 14.12
C ALA A 288 15.57 15.99 13.08
N GLU A 289 16.63 15.24 12.75
CA GLU A 289 17.62 15.65 11.75
C GLU A 289 17.02 15.76 10.34
N ARG A 290 16.11 14.84 9.97
CA ARG A 290 15.57 14.78 8.61
C ARG A 290 14.43 15.75 8.35
N TYR A 291 13.66 16.07 9.37
CA TYR A 291 12.49 16.93 9.24
C TYR A 291 12.68 18.31 9.86
N LYS A 292 13.88 18.61 10.43
CA LYS A 292 14.20 19.87 11.11
C LYS A 292 13.17 20.25 12.18
N VAL A 293 12.67 19.27 12.92
CA VAL A 293 11.77 19.44 14.06
C VAL A 293 12.55 19.47 15.35
#